data_6396a9dd0a86d532a9f6690fd3a72201
#
_entry.id   6396a9dd0a86d532a9f6690fd3a72201
#
_cell.length_a   1.000
_cell.length_b   1.000
_cell.length_c   1.000
_cell.angle_alpha   90.00
_cell.angle_beta   90.00
_cell.angle_gamma   90.00
#
_symmetry.space_group_name_H-M   'P 1'
#
loop_
_entity.id
_entity.type
_entity.pdbx_description
1 polymer ?
#
loop_
_entity_poly.entity_id
_entity_poly.type
_entity_poly.pdbx_seq_one_letter_code
_entity_poly.pdbx_strand_id
1 'polypeptide(L)'
;GDFRNVKRVPFEQAVKSDLVERFDFREHYVADLENVIDFDVIRSSGVRLGIDPLGGASVNYWPLMNEKYNLTIDVVRPQVDPTWSFMTIDHDGKIRMDPSSPYAMKGLVDSLNNGAWDKYDLVGGTDPDADRHGIVCPNWGVMNPNHYIAVCVEYLFGGNRPDWPENAGIGKTLVSSSLIDRVAASINAKLVEVPVGFKWFVDPLFKGEVAFGGEESSGMSFLRKDGRVWTTDKDGLIPDLLAAEITAKTGKNPAQLHQEQVERFGESWYKRVDTPTTLEQKQKFAKLTGDDVEATQLAGEDITAKLTEAPGNHAKIGGLKVTTKDNWFAARPSGTENIYKVYAESFESPEALDKVLAEATEVVDKALAE
;
A
#
# COMPACT_ATOMS: atom_id res chain seq x y z
N GLY A 1 23.08 18.12 -10.41
CA GLY A 1 23.28 19.32 -11.20
C GLY A 1 24.16 20.33 -10.45
N ASP A 2 24.89 21.14 -11.17
CA ASP A 2 25.76 22.17 -10.60
C ASP A 2 24.93 23.44 -10.34
N PHE A 3 24.65 23.73 -9.07
CA PHE A 3 23.86 24.88 -8.66
C PHE A 3 24.65 26.20 -8.55
N ARG A 4 25.90 26.26 -9.05
CA ARG A 4 26.77 27.43 -8.95
C ARG A 4 26.21 28.67 -9.64
N ASN A 5 25.39 28.50 -10.67
CA ASN A 5 24.78 29.57 -11.45
C ASN A 5 23.39 29.97 -10.93
N VAL A 6 22.87 29.33 -9.87
CA VAL A 6 21.57 29.69 -9.30
C VAL A 6 21.72 30.95 -8.47
N LYS A 7 21.00 32.01 -8.84
CA LYS A 7 20.92 33.23 -8.05
C LYS A 7 20.15 32.93 -6.76
N ARG A 8 20.74 33.23 -5.63
CA ARG A 8 20.16 33.03 -4.31
C ARG A 8 19.90 34.37 -3.64
N VAL A 9 18.81 34.44 -2.90
CA VAL A 9 18.50 35.56 -2.01
C VAL A 9 18.35 35.01 -0.59
N PRO A 10 18.68 35.80 0.45
CA PRO A 10 18.43 35.40 1.83
C PRO A 10 16.94 35.08 2.05
N PHE A 11 16.65 34.09 2.88
CA PHE A 11 15.28 33.65 3.17
C PHE A 11 14.39 34.79 3.65
N GLU A 12 14.89 35.62 4.59
CA GLU A 12 14.18 36.79 5.14
C GLU A 12 13.81 37.84 4.08
N GLN A 13 14.56 37.91 3.00
CA GLN A 13 14.24 38.77 1.86
C GLN A 13 13.22 38.10 0.94
N ALA A 14 13.39 36.78 0.70
CA ALA A 14 12.51 36.01 -0.19
C ALA A 14 11.06 36.02 0.33
N VAL A 15 10.85 35.79 1.63
CA VAL A 15 9.49 35.71 2.24
C VAL A 15 8.74 37.06 2.27
N LYS A 16 9.45 38.19 2.01
CA LYS A 16 8.85 39.52 1.89
C LYS A 16 8.56 39.93 0.45
N SER A 17 8.89 39.09 -0.49
CA SER A 17 8.67 39.36 -1.92
C SER A 17 7.20 39.12 -2.29
N ASP A 18 6.67 39.98 -3.16
CA ASP A 18 5.33 39.82 -3.75
C ASP A 18 5.20 38.55 -4.62
N LEU A 19 6.31 37.86 -4.89
CA LEU A 19 6.34 36.59 -5.59
C LEU A 19 6.18 35.36 -4.66
N VAL A 20 6.12 35.59 -3.33
CA VAL A 20 6.01 34.55 -2.33
C VAL A 20 4.70 34.71 -1.56
N GLU A 21 3.82 33.75 -1.69
CA GLU A 21 2.56 33.67 -0.97
C GLU A 21 2.61 32.52 0.04
N ARG A 22 2.02 32.74 1.21
CA ARG A 22 1.81 31.67 2.20
C ARG A 22 0.46 31.02 1.94
N PHE A 23 0.46 29.72 1.76
CA PHE A 23 -0.74 28.95 1.49
C PHE A 23 -0.85 27.79 2.50
N ASP A 24 -2.01 27.59 3.11
CA ASP A 24 -2.27 26.45 3.98
C ASP A 24 -2.93 25.31 3.20
N PHE A 25 -2.13 24.33 2.81
CA PHE A 25 -2.60 23.15 2.10
C PHE A 25 -3.57 22.31 2.92
N ARG A 26 -3.47 22.36 4.26
CA ARG A 26 -4.28 21.51 5.14
C ARG A 26 -5.76 21.86 5.05
N GLU A 27 -6.11 23.14 5.06
CA GLU A 27 -7.51 23.60 4.98
C GLU A 27 -8.18 23.12 3.70
N HIS A 28 -7.49 23.24 2.56
CA HIS A 28 -8.01 22.81 1.27
C HIS A 28 -8.15 21.29 1.18
N TYR A 29 -7.14 20.54 1.63
CA TYR A 29 -7.17 19.08 1.66
C TYR A 29 -8.32 18.57 2.54
N VAL A 30 -8.40 19.06 3.79
CA VAL A 30 -9.44 18.65 4.74
C VAL A 30 -10.83 19.05 4.23
N ALA A 31 -10.97 20.23 3.58
CA ALA A 31 -12.25 20.65 3.04
C ALA A 31 -12.78 19.74 1.93
N ASP A 32 -11.89 19.09 1.18
CA ASP A 32 -12.25 18.27 0.04
C ASP A 32 -12.46 16.77 0.38
N LEU A 33 -12.03 16.33 1.58
CA LEU A 33 -12.13 14.93 2.01
C LEU A 33 -13.56 14.37 2.03
N GLU A 34 -14.57 15.21 2.23
CA GLU A 34 -15.98 14.79 2.20
C GLU A 34 -16.42 14.24 0.83
N ASN A 35 -15.67 14.57 -0.23
CA ASN A 35 -15.90 14.01 -1.56
C ASN A 35 -15.30 12.59 -1.72
N VAL A 36 -14.49 12.12 -0.78
CA VAL A 36 -13.83 10.81 -0.83
C VAL A 36 -14.35 9.86 0.25
N ILE A 37 -14.54 10.37 1.46
CA ILE A 37 -14.90 9.61 2.67
C ILE A 37 -16.33 9.97 3.11
N ASP A 38 -17.07 8.98 3.60
CA ASP A 38 -18.40 9.17 4.18
C ASP A 38 -18.29 9.48 5.69
N PHE A 39 -18.07 10.75 6.00
CA PHE A 39 -17.96 11.20 7.40
C PHE A 39 -19.26 11.10 8.18
N ASP A 40 -20.43 11.11 7.52
CA ASP A 40 -21.71 10.98 8.20
C ASP A 40 -21.87 9.59 8.81
N VAL A 41 -21.43 8.57 8.09
CA VAL A 41 -21.41 7.19 8.59
C VAL A 41 -20.46 7.04 9.76
N ILE A 42 -19.22 7.56 9.66
CA ILE A 42 -18.24 7.50 10.75
C ILE A 42 -18.80 8.19 12.01
N ARG A 43 -19.27 9.42 11.86
CA ARG A 43 -19.79 10.21 12.98
C ARG A 43 -20.99 9.55 13.67
N SER A 44 -21.93 9.00 12.89
CA SER A 44 -23.14 8.40 13.43
C SER A 44 -22.94 7.04 14.09
N SER A 45 -21.87 6.32 13.73
CA SER A 45 -21.58 4.98 14.27
C SER A 45 -20.96 4.99 15.65
N GLY A 46 -20.28 6.08 16.02
CA GLY A 46 -19.49 6.15 17.25
C GLY A 46 -18.17 5.37 17.19
N VAL A 47 -17.68 4.99 16.01
CA VAL A 47 -16.36 4.35 15.83
C VAL A 47 -15.26 5.24 16.40
N ARG A 48 -14.43 4.64 17.25
CA ARG A 48 -13.31 5.31 17.92
C ARG A 48 -12.00 5.00 17.19
N LEU A 49 -11.54 5.97 16.43
CA LEU A 49 -10.32 5.86 15.64
C LEU A 49 -9.14 6.52 16.38
N GLY A 50 -8.07 5.77 16.60
CA GLY A 50 -6.77 6.30 16.98
C GLY A 50 -5.89 6.45 15.74
N ILE A 51 -5.01 7.46 15.73
CA ILE A 51 -4.06 7.68 14.62
C ILE A 51 -2.66 7.94 15.16
N ASP A 52 -1.67 7.21 14.63
CA ASP A 52 -0.26 7.50 14.86
C ASP A 52 0.38 8.04 13.56
N PRO A 53 0.58 9.36 13.45
CA PRO A 53 1.23 9.96 12.27
C PRO A 53 2.75 9.72 12.22
N LEU A 54 3.30 8.87 13.08
CA LEU A 54 4.74 8.60 13.23
C LEU A 54 5.61 9.88 13.25
N GLY A 55 5.09 10.95 13.88
CA GLY A 55 5.79 12.23 13.99
C GLY A 55 5.96 12.98 12.66
N GLY A 56 5.20 12.62 11.65
CA GLY A 56 5.32 13.10 10.28
C GLY A 56 4.43 14.28 9.91
N ALA A 57 4.30 14.51 8.62
CA ALA A 57 3.60 15.65 8.03
C ALA A 57 2.09 15.67 8.32
N SER A 58 1.46 14.52 8.51
CA SER A 58 0.01 14.42 8.74
C SER A 58 -0.44 14.85 10.14
N VAL A 59 0.47 15.01 11.12
CA VAL A 59 0.14 15.37 12.51
C VAL A 59 -0.91 16.49 12.61
N ASN A 60 -0.72 17.54 11.87
CA ASN A 60 -1.55 18.74 11.96
C ASN A 60 -2.83 18.72 11.09
N TYR A 61 -3.09 17.64 10.36
CA TYR A 61 -4.32 17.46 9.57
C TYR A 61 -5.47 16.92 10.42
N TRP A 62 -5.18 15.99 11.31
CA TRP A 62 -6.18 15.28 12.12
C TRP A 62 -7.02 16.17 13.03
N PRO A 63 -6.43 17.16 13.75
CA PRO A 63 -7.23 18.11 14.52
C PRO A 63 -8.20 18.93 13.68
N LEU A 64 -7.79 19.34 12.45
CA LEU A 64 -8.67 20.05 11.52
C LEU A 64 -9.83 19.18 11.02
N MET A 65 -9.58 17.88 10.78
CA MET A 65 -10.63 16.93 10.43
C MET A 65 -11.65 16.77 11.57
N ASN A 66 -11.17 16.66 12.83
CA ASN A 66 -12.04 16.62 14.00
C ASN A 66 -12.95 17.84 14.08
N GLU A 67 -12.39 19.04 13.92
CA GLU A 67 -13.15 20.28 13.97
C GLU A 67 -14.17 20.34 12.82
N LYS A 68 -13.72 20.13 11.58
CA LYS A 68 -14.57 20.28 10.40
C LYS A 68 -15.71 19.27 10.34
N TYR A 69 -15.42 18.01 10.65
CA TYR A 69 -16.39 16.90 10.46
C TYR A 69 -17.04 16.43 11.75
N ASN A 70 -16.75 17.12 12.87
CA ASN A 70 -17.22 16.76 14.21
C ASN A 70 -16.92 15.29 14.56
N LEU A 71 -15.64 14.92 14.43
CA LEU A 71 -15.13 13.59 14.73
C LEU A 71 -14.37 13.60 16.07
N THR A 72 -14.07 12.40 16.57
CA THR A 72 -13.30 12.18 17.79
C THR A 72 -12.08 11.28 17.51
N ILE A 73 -11.33 11.61 16.46
CA ILE A 73 -10.07 10.91 16.14
C ILE A 73 -9.02 11.31 17.18
N ASP A 74 -8.45 10.35 17.85
CA ASP A 74 -7.37 10.58 18.82
C ASP A 74 -6.01 10.43 18.14
N VAL A 75 -5.19 11.50 18.20
CA VAL A 75 -3.84 11.48 17.67
C VAL A 75 -2.89 10.96 18.74
N VAL A 76 -2.53 9.69 18.64
CA VAL A 76 -1.71 8.99 19.64
C VAL A 76 -0.36 9.66 19.86
N ARG A 77 0.19 10.23 18.79
CA ARG A 77 1.46 10.96 18.81
C ARG A 77 1.31 12.34 18.15
N PRO A 78 0.83 13.34 18.91
CA PRO A 78 0.40 14.63 18.37
C PRO A 78 1.54 15.64 18.12
N GLN A 79 2.78 15.17 17.97
CA GLN A 79 3.95 16.01 17.78
C GLN A 79 4.73 15.61 16.54
N VAL A 80 5.14 16.60 15.76
CA VAL A 80 6.12 16.38 14.67
C VAL A 80 7.49 16.18 15.32
N ASP A 81 8.12 15.03 15.04
CA ASP A 81 9.45 14.70 15.54
C ASP A 81 10.38 14.29 14.37
N PRO A 82 11.19 15.23 13.85
CA PRO A 82 12.09 14.95 12.74
C PRO A 82 13.27 14.05 13.13
N THR A 83 13.41 13.68 14.40
CA THR A 83 14.47 12.78 14.87
C THR A 83 14.02 11.32 14.93
N TRP A 84 12.70 11.07 14.98
CA TRP A 84 12.10 9.74 15.15
C TRP A 84 12.70 8.91 16.30
N SER A 85 13.13 9.58 17.36
CA SER A 85 13.81 8.96 18.49
C SER A 85 12.93 7.96 19.27
N PHE A 86 11.62 8.01 19.07
CA PHE A 86 10.64 7.11 19.65
C PHE A 86 10.48 5.79 18.91
N MET A 87 11.02 5.68 17.70
CA MET A 87 10.83 4.49 16.85
C MET A 87 11.54 3.26 17.39
N THR A 88 10.89 2.13 17.25
CA THR A 88 11.50 0.82 17.54
C THR A 88 12.46 0.42 16.42
N ILE A 89 13.59 -0.15 16.78
CA ILE A 89 14.60 -0.63 15.83
C ILE A 89 14.07 -1.87 15.13
N ASP A 90 14.18 -1.90 13.80
CA ASP A 90 13.81 -3.04 12.95
C ASP A 90 14.80 -4.22 13.15
N HIS A 91 14.45 -5.39 12.62
CA HIS A 91 15.21 -6.64 12.75
C HIS A 91 16.67 -6.55 12.23
N ASP A 92 16.94 -5.61 11.32
CA ASP A 92 18.28 -5.38 10.75
C ASP A 92 19.05 -4.24 11.45
N GLY A 93 18.58 -3.76 12.59
CA GLY A 93 19.20 -2.71 13.37
C GLY A 93 18.98 -1.28 12.85
N LYS A 94 18.09 -1.09 11.88
CA LYS A 94 17.76 0.22 11.31
C LYS A 94 16.45 0.76 11.85
N ILE A 95 16.30 2.06 11.83
CA ILE A 95 15.01 2.74 12.06
C ILE A 95 14.32 2.89 10.70
N ARG A 96 13.05 2.44 10.65
CA ARG A 96 12.16 2.65 9.51
C ARG A 96 10.82 3.19 10.01
N MET A 97 10.36 4.25 9.39
CA MET A 97 9.07 4.87 9.70
C MET A 97 8.00 4.34 8.72
N ASP A 98 7.85 3.02 8.71
CA ASP A 98 6.91 2.31 7.85
C ASP A 98 5.72 1.81 8.68
N PRO A 99 4.52 2.39 8.54
CA PRO A 99 3.35 2.03 9.35
C PRO A 99 2.80 0.63 9.04
N SER A 100 3.25 -0.02 7.98
CA SER A 100 2.93 -1.42 7.68
C SER A 100 3.89 -2.42 8.36
N SER A 101 5.00 -1.93 8.92
CA SER A 101 5.98 -2.79 9.60
C SER A 101 5.56 -3.08 11.03
N PRO A 102 5.42 -4.35 11.43
CA PRO A 102 5.17 -4.71 12.82
C PRO A 102 6.30 -4.27 13.78
N TYR A 103 7.51 -4.08 13.27
CA TYR A 103 8.63 -3.55 14.06
C TYR A 103 8.48 -2.05 14.31
N ALA A 104 8.17 -1.27 13.28
CA ALA A 104 7.94 0.16 13.41
C ALA A 104 6.76 0.47 14.32
N MET A 105 5.68 -0.30 14.20
CA MET A 105 4.45 -0.15 14.97
C MET A 105 4.49 -0.87 16.33
N LYS A 106 5.58 -1.56 16.67
CA LYS A 106 5.67 -2.37 17.88
C LYS A 106 5.34 -1.60 19.15
N GLY A 107 5.91 -0.41 19.33
CA GLY A 107 5.65 0.42 20.50
C GLY A 107 4.17 0.81 20.66
N LEU A 108 3.49 1.09 19.54
CA LEU A 108 2.05 1.34 19.53
C LEU A 108 1.27 0.07 19.87
N VAL A 109 1.55 -1.04 19.20
CA VAL A 109 0.86 -2.33 19.44
C VAL A 109 1.03 -2.80 20.88
N ASP A 110 2.24 -2.70 21.44
CA ASP A 110 2.48 -3.04 22.85
C ASP A 110 1.65 -2.18 23.80
N SER A 111 1.56 -0.87 23.53
CA SER A 111 0.72 0.05 24.32
C SER A 111 -0.76 -0.31 24.22
N LEU A 112 -1.24 -0.63 23.02
CA LEU A 112 -2.63 -1.04 22.78
C LEU A 112 -2.94 -2.33 23.57
N ASN A 113 -2.09 -3.33 23.48
CA ASN A 113 -2.26 -4.61 24.18
C ASN A 113 -2.13 -4.50 25.71
N ASN A 114 -1.50 -3.44 26.22
CA ASN A 114 -1.40 -3.13 27.64
C ASN A 114 -2.58 -2.28 28.18
N GLY A 115 -3.73 -2.31 27.50
CA GLY A 115 -4.99 -1.73 27.96
C GLY A 115 -5.45 -0.47 27.20
N ALA A 116 -4.70 0.01 26.20
CA ALA A 116 -5.14 1.15 25.43
C ALA A 116 -6.26 0.82 24.42
N TRP A 117 -6.52 -0.46 24.13
CA TRP A 117 -7.65 -0.89 23.28
C TRP A 117 -9.03 -0.46 23.80
N ASP A 118 -9.16 -0.23 25.11
CA ASP A 118 -10.43 0.27 25.67
C ASP A 118 -10.87 1.62 25.07
N LYS A 119 -9.94 2.34 24.42
CA LYS A 119 -10.18 3.64 23.80
C LYS A 119 -10.55 3.57 22.32
N TYR A 120 -10.15 2.51 21.61
CA TYR A 120 -10.19 2.45 20.15
C TYR A 120 -10.87 1.18 19.65
N ASP A 121 -11.55 1.30 18.52
CA ASP A 121 -12.07 0.17 17.77
C ASP A 121 -11.08 -0.25 16.68
N LEU A 122 -10.25 0.69 16.20
CA LEU A 122 -9.09 0.47 15.34
C LEU A 122 -8.11 1.65 15.50
N VAL A 123 -6.86 1.42 15.08
CA VAL A 123 -5.84 2.46 15.02
C VAL A 123 -5.20 2.45 13.63
N GLY A 124 -5.10 3.63 13.03
CA GLY A 124 -4.37 3.86 11.79
C GLY A 124 -2.99 4.47 12.03
N GLY A 125 -2.20 4.56 10.98
CA GLY A 125 -0.95 5.29 11.02
C GLY A 125 -0.45 5.69 9.63
N THR A 126 0.29 6.79 9.55
CA THR A 126 0.93 7.24 8.32
C THR A 126 2.43 7.29 8.48
N ASP A 127 3.15 7.11 7.38
CA ASP A 127 4.59 7.38 7.33
C ASP A 127 4.88 8.89 7.35
N PRO A 128 6.15 9.33 7.44
CA PRO A 128 6.49 10.74 7.66
C PRO A 128 6.02 11.71 6.59
N ASP A 129 5.98 11.31 5.32
CA ASP A 129 5.48 12.12 4.20
C ASP A 129 4.00 11.85 3.87
N ALA A 130 3.38 10.95 4.65
CA ALA A 130 1.95 10.65 4.64
C ALA A 130 1.42 10.09 3.31
N ASP A 131 2.27 9.36 2.57
CA ASP A 131 1.87 8.69 1.33
C ASP A 131 1.52 7.19 1.54
N ARG A 132 1.78 6.66 2.75
CA ARG A 132 1.49 5.27 3.16
C ARG A 132 0.64 5.22 4.40
N HIS A 133 -0.04 4.09 4.56
CA HIS A 133 -0.91 3.82 5.70
C HIS A 133 -0.50 2.54 6.45
N GLY A 134 -0.97 2.41 7.66
CA GLY A 134 -0.91 1.16 8.42
C GLY A 134 -2.15 1.01 9.26
N ILE A 135 -2.75 -0.18 9.23
CA ILE A 135 -3.98 -0.48 9.98
C ILE A 135 -3.65 -1.47 11.09
N VAL A 136 -4.05 -1.12 12.30
CA VAL A 136 -3.92 -1.98 13.50
C VAL A 136 -5.30 -2.29 14.04
N CYS A 137 -5.61 -3.58 14.16
CA CYS A 137 -6.90 -4.05 14.64
C CYS A 137 -6.75 -4.84 15.95
N PRO A 138 -7.77 -4.79 16.84
CA PRO A 138 -7.80 -5.59 18.07
C PRO A 138 -7.65 -7.09 17.77
N ASN A 139 -6.85 -7.79 18.59
CA ASN A 139 -6.56 -9.23 18.47
C ASN A 139 -5.88 -9.67 17.17
N TRP A 140 -5.46 -8.72 16.34
CA TRP A 140 -4.77 -8.98 15.07
C TRP A 140 -3.36 -8.36 15.06
N GLY A 141 -3.25 -7.10 15.47
CA GLY A 141 -2.04 -6.30 15.35
C GLY A 141 -2.03 -5.53 14.03
N VAL A 142 -0.84 -5.31 13.47
CA VAL A 142 -0.66 -4.60 12.18
C VAL A 142 -1.14 -5.50 11.04
N MET A 143 -2.06 -5.00 10.21
CA MET A 143 -2.51 -5.71 9.03
C MET A 143 -1.46 -5.70 7.92
N ASN A 144 -1.32 -6.81 7.22
CA ASN A 144 -0.58 -6.83 5.96
C ASN A 144 -1.29 -5.91 4.95
N PRO A 145 -0.58 -5.00 4.26
CA PRO A 145 -1.17 -4.08 3.29
C PRO A 145 -1.97 -4.79 2.19
N ASN A 146 -1.49 -5.93 1.70
CA ASN A 146 -2.21 -6.72 0.71
C ASN A 146 -3.60 -7.17 1.19
N HIS A 147 -3.69 -7.56 2.45
CA HIS A 147 -4.97 -7.99 3.06
C HIS A 147 -5.92 -6.80 3.19
N TYR A 148 -5.39 -5.65 3.63
CA TYR A 148 -6.20 -4.45 3.74
C TYR A 148 -6.65 -3.91 2.38
N ILE A 149 -5.79 -3.92 1.36
CA ILE A 149 -6.16 -3.59 -0.03
C ILE A 149 -7.31 -4.48 -0.51
N ALA A 150 -7.26 -5.79 -0.26
CA ALA A 150 -8.33 -6.70 -0.64
C ALA A 150 -9.67 -6.33 0.03
N VAL A 151 -9.65 -5.95 1.31
CA VAL A 151 -10.84 -5.45 2.03
C VAL A 151 -11.35 -4.14 1.44
N CYS A 152 -10.46 -3.18 1.15
CA CYS A 152 -10.82 -1.91 0.52
C CYS A 152 -11.48 -2.12 -0.84
N VAL A 153 -10.90 -2.97 -1.67
CA VAL A 153 -11.42 -3.30 -3.00
C VAL A 153 -12.81 -3.90 -2.91
N GLU A 154 -13.01 -4.89 -2.05
CA GLU A 154 -14.33 -5.50 -1.89
C GLU A 154 -15.36 -4.51 -1.39
N TYR A 155 -15.01 -3.67 -0.44
CA TYR A 155 -15.90 -2.64 0.08
C TYR A 155 -16.26 -1.59 -0.97
N LEU A 156 -15.27 -1.00 -1.62
CA LEU A 156 -15.45 0.10 -2.56
C LEU A 156 -16.23 -0.34 -3.81
N PHE A 157 -15.87 -1.46 -4.41
CA PHE A 157 -16.52 -1.99 -5.62
C PHE A 157 -17.77 -2.84 -5.31
N GLY A 158 -17.99 -3.21 -4.05
CA GLY A 158 -19.17 -3.93 -3.59
C GLY A 158 -20.44 -3.07 -3.44
N GLY A 159 -20.51 -1.91 -4.11
CA GLY A 159 -21.68 -1.04 -4.15
C GLY A 159 -21.63 0.18 -3.23
N ASN A 160 -20.52 0.41 -2.53
CA ASN A 160 -20.38 1.59 -1.65
C ASN A 160 -19.87 2.85 -2.38
N ARG A 161 -19.63 2.74 -3.69
CA ARG A 161 -19.31 3.87 -4.59
C ARG A 161 -20.14 3.77 -5.88
N PRO A 162 -21.47 4.00 -5.77
CA PRO A 162 -22.40 3.74 -6.88
C PRO A 162 -22.20 4.66 -8.10
N ASP A 163 -21.60 5.84 -7.90
CA ASP A 163 -21.38 6.82 -8.96
C ASP A 163 -20.03 6.63 -9.67
N TRP A 164 -19.26 5.61 -9.30
CA TRP A 164 -18.02 5.30 -10.01
C TRP A 164 -18.31 4.78 -11.43
N PRO A 165 -17.42 5.07 -12.41
CA PRO A 165 -17.62 4.56 -13.76
C PRO A 165 -17.72 3.03 -13.75
N GLU A 166 -18.75 2.50 -14.39
CA GLU A 166 -19.10 1.07 -14.39
C GLU A 166 -17.93 0.16 -14.85
N ASN A 167 -17.10 0.65 -15.77
CA ASN A 167 -15.96 -0.08 -16.32
C ASN A 167 -14.62 0.29 -15.68
N ALA A 168 -14.63 1.10 -14.61
CA ALA A 168 -13.39 1.46 -13.92
C ALA A 168 -12.76 0.23 -13.24
N GLY A 169 -11.46 0.04 -13.46
CA GLY A 169 -10.73 -1.12 -12.98
C GLY A 169 -10.15 -0.94 -11.57
N ILE A 170 -9.73 -2.06 -11.01
CA ILE A 170 -8.90 -2.15 -9.81
C ILE A 170 -7.45 -2.22 -10.26
N GLY A 171 -6.65 -1.20 -9.94
CA GLY A 171 -5.22 -1.17 -10.19
C GLY A 171 -4.43 -1.80 -9.05
N LYS A 172 -3.54 -2.75 -9.39
CA LYS A 172 -2.55 -3.30 -8.46
C LYS A 172 -1.19 -3.46 -9.13
N THR A 173 -0.12 -3.50 -8.33
CA THR A 173 1.20 -3.87 -8.86
C THR A 173 1.31 -5.39 -9.03
N LEU A 174 2.17 -5.82 -9.95
CA LEU A 174 2.38 -7.24 -10.23
C LEU A 174 2.94 -8.04 -9.03
N VAL A 175 3.43 -7.36 -8.01
CA VAL A 175 3.96 -7.96 -6.77
C VAL A 175 2.96 -7.86 -5.60
N SER A 176 1.80 -7.25 -5.80
CA SER A 176 0.70 -7.30 -4.82
C SER A 176 -0.01 -8.66 -4.84
N SER A 177 -0.63 -9.01 -3.72
CA SER A 177 -1.26 -10.32 -3.51
C SER A 177 -2.31 -10.67 -4.56
N SER A 178 -2.37 -11.94 -4.94
CA SER A 178 -3.44 -12.52 -5.76
C SER A 178 -4.76 -12.70 -5.00
N LEU A 179 -4.81 -12.42 -3.70
CA LEU A 179 -6.08 -12.29 -2.98
C LEU A 179 -6.93 -11.18 -3.61
N ILE A 180 -6.30 -10.08 -4.05
CA ILE A 180 -6.98 -8.99 -4.75
C ILE A 180 -7.63 -9.49 -6.05
N ASP A 181 -6.97 -10.39 -6.78
CA ASP A 181 -7.50 -11.02 -8.01
C ASP A 181 -8.73 -11.86 -7.71
N ARG A 182 -8.68 -12.68 -6.64
CA ARG A 182 -9.79 -13.53 -6.19
C ARG A 182 -10.99 -12.68 -5.77
N VAL A 183 -10.76 -11.61 -5.02
CA VAL A 183 -11.79 -10.65 -4.66
C VAL A 183 -12.38 -9.97 -5.90
N ALA A 184 -11.55 -9.41 -6.78
CA ALA A 184 -12.00 -8.77 -8.02
C ALA A 184 -12.87 -9.71 -8.87
N ALA A 185 -12.44 -10.97 -9.03
CA ALA A 185 -13.21 -11.97 -9.75
C ALA A 185 -14.58 -12.25 -9.10
N SER A 186 -14.64 -12.32 -7.76
CA SER A 186 -15.87 -12.60 -7.03
C SER A 186 -16.96 -11.52 -7.17
N ILE A 187 -16.54 -10.28 -7.39
CA ILE A 187 -17.44 -9.13 -7.60
C ILE A 187 -17.53 -8.71 -9.08
N ASN A 188 -16.98 -9.53 -9.98
CA ASN A 188 -16.94 -9.29 -11.43
C ASN A 188 -16.32 -7.92 -11.80
N ALA A 189 -15.31 -7.47 -11.05
CA ALA A 189 -14.62 -6.21 -11.31
C ALA A 189 -13.38 -6.42 -12.21
N LYS A 190 -13.09 -5.44 -13.06
CA LYS A 190 -11.92 -5.44 -13.94
C LYS A 190 -10.64 -5.25 -13.13
N LEU A 191 -9.66 -6.13 -13.31
CA LEU A 191 -8.32 -6.01 -12.74
C LEU A 191 -7.36 -5.39 -13.75
N VAL A 192 -6.49 -4.48 -13.28
CA VAL A 192 -5.43 -3.83 -14.08
C VAL A 192 -4.11 -4.01 -13.32
N GLU A 193 -3.38 -5.10 -13.64
CA GLU A 193 -2.07 -5.37 -13.06
C GLU A 193 -0.97 -4.65 -13.85
N VAL A 194 -0.17 -3.83 -13.16
CA VAL A 194 0.89 -2.97 -13.73
C VAL A 194 2.26 -3.25 -13.10
N PRO A 195 3.38 -2.79 -13.68
CA PRO A 195 4.68 -2.88 -13.03
C PRO A 195 4.70 -2.12 -11.70
N VAL A 196 5.69 -2.41 -10.86
CA VAL A 196 5.89 -1.70 -9.58
C VAL A 196 6.12 -0.21 -9.81
N GLY A 197 5.43 0.61 -9.03
CA GLY A 197 5.52 2.07 -9.03
C GLY A 197 4.18 2.74 -9.30
N PHE A 198 3.79 3.63 -8.40
CA PHE A 198 2.50 4.30 -8.44
C PHE A 198 2.28 5.15 -9.72
N LYS A 199 3.38 5.58 -10.36
CA LYS A 199 3.35 6.30 -11.65
C LYS A 199 2.48 5.65 -12.74
N TRP A 200 2.29 4.33 -12.68
CA TRP A 200 1.49 3.59 -13.66
C TRP A 200 -0.01 3.78 -13.47
N PHE A 201 -0.43 4.30 -12.31
CA PHE A 201 -1.83 4.62 -12.02
C PHE A 201 -2.20 6.07 -12.32
N VAL A 202 -1.21 6.97 -12.58
CA VAL A 202 -1.43 8.40 -12.80
C VAL A 202 -2.49 8.65 -13.89
N ASP A 203 -2.22 8.20 -15.09
CA ASP A 203 -3.11 8.38 -16.25
C ASP A 203 -4.47 7.65 -16.08
N PRO A 204 -4.48 6.36 -15.69
CA PRO A 204 -5.74 5.64 -15.47
C PRO A 204 -6.63 6.22 -14.39
N LEU A 205 -6.09 6.68 -13.25
CA LEU A 205 -6.84 7.37 -12.21
C LEU A 205 -7.39 8.72 -12.71
N PHE A 206 -6.55 9.50 -13.39
CA PHE A 206 -6.96 10.79 -13.94
C PHE A 206 -8.12 10.67 -14.94
N LYS A 207 -8.12 9.61 -15.75
CA LYS A 207 -9.15 9.35 -16.76
C LYS A 207 -10.36 8.58 -16.23
N GLY A 208 -10.32 8.08 -15.00
CA GLY A 208 -11.36 7.20 -14.44
C GLY A 208 -11.40 5.80 -15.07
N GLU A 209 -10.33 5.39 -15.73
CA GLU A 209 -10.17 4.03 -16.27
C GLU A 209 -9.88 3.01 -15.15
N VAL A 210 -9.27 3.49 -14.06
CA VAL A 210 -9.04 2.79 -12.80
C VAL A 210 -9.65 3.62 -11.69
N ALA A 211 -10.45 3.01 -10.84
CA ALA A 211 -11.08 3.69 -9.70
C ALA A 211 -10.28 3.54 -8.40
N PHE A 212 -9.39 2.57 -8.35
CA PHE A 212 -8.51 2.28 -7.22
C PHE A 212 -7.13 1.90 -7.74
N GLY A 213 -6.07 2.40 -7.12
CA GLY A 213 -4.69 1.99 -7.33
C GLY A 213 -4.02 1.69 -6.01
N GLY A 214 -3.41 0.49 -5.88
CA GLY A 214 -2.77 0.06 -4.63
C GLY A 214 -1.47 -0.71 -4.84
N GLU A 215 -0.56 -0.55 -3.89
CA GLU A 215 0.73 -1.23 -3.83
C GLU A 215 0.90 -1.98 -2.50
N GLU A 216 1.56 -3.12 -2.54
CA GLU A 216 1.92 -3.91 -1.37
C GLU A 216 2.76 -3.16 -0.33
N SER A 217 3.32 -2.03 -0.72
CA SER A 217 4.08 -1.10 0.11
C SER A 217 3.23 -0.14 0.94
N SER A 218 1.90 -0.38 1.04
CA SER A 218 0.93 0.45 1.76
C SER A 218 0.60 1.79 1.10
N GLY A 219 0.94 1.99 -0.16
CA GLY A 219 0.52 3.15 -0.92
C GLY A 219 -0.79 2.85 -1.67
N MET A 220 -1.81 3.70 -1.54
CA MET A 220 -3.03 3.61 -2.34
C MET A 220 -3.67 4.96 -2.58
N SER A 221 -4.49 5.01 -3.60
CA SER A 221 -5.42 6.09 -3.86
C SER A 221 -6.66 5.57 -4.59
N PHE A 222 -7.78 6.27 -4.49
CA PHE A 222 -9.01 5.92 -5.16
C PHE A 222 -9.82 7.16 -5.53
N LEU A 223 -10.79 7.00 -6.42
CA LEU A 223 -11.61 8.11 -6.91
C LEU A 223 -12.50 8.70 -5.80
N ARG A 224 -12.90 9.94 -6.01
CA ARG A 224 -13.98 10.59 -5.24
C ARG A 224 -15.28 9.80 -5.38
N LYS A 225 -16.22 10.02 -4.49
CA LYS A 225 -17.55 9.39 -4.52
C LYS A 225 -18.28 9.60 -5.86
N ASP A 226 -18.08 10.75 -6.49
CA ASP A 226 -18.66 11.11 -7.78
C ASP A 226 -17.90 10.57 -9.02
N GLY A 227 -16.91 9.71 -8.81
CA GLY A 227 -16.11 9.10 -9.87
C GLY A 227 -15.00 9.98 -10.47
N ARG A 228 -14.84 11.21 -10.00
CA ARG A 228 -13.70 12.05 -10.41
C ARG A 228 -12.43 11.67 -9.67
N VAL A 229 -11.30 11.99 -10.26
CA VAL A 229 -9.98 11.77 -9.62
C VAL A 229 -9.88 12.54 -8.30
N TRP A 230 -9.40 11.84 -7.26
CA TRP A 230 -8.99 12.48 -6.01
C TRP A 230 -7.57 13.03 -6.17
N THR A 231 -6.61 12.14 -6.29
CA THR A 231 -5.22 12.44 -6.60
C THR A 231 -4.64 11.37 -7.51
N THR A 232 -3.56 11.68 -8.20
CA THR A 232 -2.84 10.73 -9.05
C THR A 232 -1.60 10.14 -8.38
N ASP A 233 -1.40 10.46 -7.10
CA ASP A 233 -0.36 9.86 -6.27
C ASP A 233 -0.98 9.20 -5.03
N LYS A 234 -0.18 8.51 -4.25
CA LYS A 234 -0.56 7.86 -3.01
C LYS A 234 -1.02 8.88 -1.97
N ASP A 235 -1.98 8.48 -1.16
CA ASP A 235 -2.49 9.26 -0.04
C ASP A 235 -2.64 8.33 1.16
N GLY A 236 -1.88 8.56 2.23
CA GLY A 236 -1.89 7.71 3.42
C GLY A 236 -3.05 8.01 4.39
N LEU A 237 -3.69 9.19 4.29
CA LEU A 237 -4.75 9.56 5.21
C LEU A 237 -6.10 8.96 4.82
N ILE A 238 -6.42 8.92 3.51
CA ILE A 238 -7.72 8.39 3.08
C ILE A 238 -7.87 6.88 3.35
N PRO A 239 -6.84 6.02 3.30
CA PRO A 239 -6.97 4.64 3.76
C PRO A 239 -7.30 4.49 5.24
N ASP A 240 -6.68 5.29 6.11
CA ASP A 240 -6.99 5.26 7.55
C ASP A 240 -8.44 5.69 7.82
N LEU A 241 -8.91 6.73 7.14
CA LEU A 241 -10.30 7.18 7.20
C LEU A 241 -11.26 6.15 6.60
N LEU A 242 -10.87 5.48 5.51
CA LEU A 242 -11.64 4.41 4.89
C LEU A 242 -11.80 3.21 5.84
N ALA A 243 -10.78 2.87 6.63
CA ALA A 243 -10.90 1.82 7.63
C ALA A 243 -11.97 2.15 8.69
N ALA A 244 -12.07 3.41 9.10
CA ALA A 244 -13.13 3.86 9.98
C ALA A 244 -14.51 3.84 9.29
N GLU A 245 -14.60 4.26 8.02
CA GLU A 245 -15.83 4.19 7.22
C GLU A 245 -16.31 2.73 7.06
N ILE A 246 -15.41 1.82 6.70
CA ILE A 246 -15.69 0.39 6.59
C ILE A 246 -16.22 -0.15 7.91
N THR A 247 -15.53 0.12 9.02
CA THR A 247 -15.93 -0.34 10.34
C THR A 247 -17.29 0.21 10.74
N ALA A 248 -17.53 1.48 10.50
CA ALA A 248 -18.80 2.16 10.77
C ALA A 248 -19.97 1.58 9.96
N LYS A 249 -19.73 1.29 8.69
CA LYS A 249 -20.77 0.82 7.77
C LYS A 249 -21.12 -0.65 7.97
N THR A 250 -20.10 -1.48 8.26
CA THR A 250 -20.26 -2.94 8.33
C THR A 250 -20.44 -3.48 9.75
N GLY A 251 -20.06 -2.71 10.76
CA GLY A 251 -19.97 -3.17 12.14
C GLY A 251 -18.78 -4.11 12.40
N LYS A 252 -17.88 -4.27 11.44
CA LYS A 252 -16.69 -5.14 11.51
C LYS A 252 -15.45 -4.35 11.15
N ASN A 253 -14.37 -4.54 11.89
CA ASN A 253 -13.08 -3.94 11.54
C ASN A 253 -12.44 -4.66 10.33
N PRO A 254 -11.45 -4.05 9.66
CA PRO A 254 -10.82 -4.64 8.49
C PRO A 254 -10.25 -6.05 8.68
N ALA A 255 -9.72 -6.38 9.87
CA ALA A 255 -9.20 -7.72 10.14
C ALA A 255 -10.31 -8.79 10.17
N GLN A 256 -11.48 -8.45 10.71
CA GLN A 256 -12.64 -9.35 10.70
C GLN A 256 -13.17 -9.59 9.29
N LEU A 257 -13.19 -8.56 8.44
CA LEU A 257 -13.58 -8.70 7.03
C LEU A 257 -12.56 -9.52 6.26
N HIS A 258 -11.26 -9.34 6.54
CA HIS A 258 -10.23 -10.17 5.95
C HIS A 258 -10.38 -11.65 6.37
N GLN A 259 -10.75 -11.94 7.61
CA GLN A 259 -11.05 -13.30 8.03
C GLN A 259 -12.17 -13.95 7.20
N GLU A 260 -13.23 -13.19 6.88
CA GLU A 260 -14.29 -13.66 5.98
C GLU A 260 -13.80 -13.89 4.54
N GLN A 261 -12.80 -13.10 4.09
CA GLN A 261 -12.15 -13.35 2.81
C GLN A 261 -11.33 -14.64 2.84
N VAL A 262 -10.61 -14.93 3.93
CA VAL A 262 -9.87 -16.19 4.12
C VAL A 262 -10.80 -17.40 4.06
N GLU A 263 -11.98 -17.33 4.68
CA GLU A 263 -12.98 -18.41 4.61
C GLU A 263 -13.47 -18.70 3.17
N ARG A 264 -13.54 -17.67 2.31
CA ARG A 264 -14.02 -17.78 0.92
C ARG A 264 -12.94 -18.11 -0.09
N PHE A 265 -11.74 -17.54 0.11
CA PHE A 265 -10.68 -17.55 -0.92
C PHE A 265 -9.44 -18.35 -0.52
N GLY A 266 -9.34 -18.80 0.73
CA GLY A 266 -8.15 -19.40 1.32
C GLY A 266 -7.20 -18.36 1.94
N GLU A 267 -6.37 -18.82 2.85
CA GLU A 267 -5.33 -18.02 3.46
C GLU A 267 -4.18 -17.82 2.47
N SER A 268 -3.57 -16.64 2.51
CA SER A 268 -2.44 -16.27 1.65
C SER A 268 -1.20 -16.05 2.50
N TRP A 269 -0.14 -16.77 2.16
CA TRP A 269 1.19 -16.58 2.74
C TRP A 269 2.06 -15.84 1.75
N TYR A 270 2.52 -14.66 2.15
CA TYR A 270 3.27 -13.74 1.31
C TYR A 270 4.60 -13.39 1.94
N LYS A 271 5.67 -13.37 1.14
CA LYS A 271 7.02 -13.01 1.62
C LYS A 271 7.81 -12.29 0.54
N ARG A 272 8.62 -11.33 0.97
CA ARG A 272 9.65 -10.68 0.15
C ARG A 272 11.03 -11.03 0.69
N VAL A 273 11.95 -11.34 -0.20
CA VAL A 273 13.37 -11.57 0.10
C VAL A 273 14.21 -10.59 -0.71
N ASP A 274 15.09 -9.86 -0.03
CA ASP A 274 15.99 -8.90 -0.63
C ASP A 274 17.39 -9.52 -0.67
N THR A 275 18.01 -9.60 -1.85
CA THR A 275 19.31 -10.25 -2.06
C THR A 275 20.30 -9.25 -2.67
N PRO A 276 21.52 -9.11 -2.14
CA PRO A 276 22.57 -8.27 -2.72
C PRO A 276 22.86 -8.66 -4.17
N THR A 277 23.07 -7.66 -5.04
CA THR A 277 23.37 -7.88 -6.46
C THR A 277 24.34 -6.84 -7.00
N THR A 278 25.05 -7.17 -8.07
CA THR A 278 25.93 -6.25 -8.79
C THR A 278 25.18 -5.49 -9.89
N LEU A 279 25.80 -4.42 -10.40
CA LEU A 279 25.25 -3.68 -11.55
C LEU A 279 25.15 -4.57 -12.81
N GLU A 280 26.11 -5.46 -13.01
CA GLU A 280 26.14 -6.40 -14.12
C GLU A 280 24.95 -7.37 -14.04
N GLN A 281 24.73 -7.95 -12.86
CA GLN A 281 23.56 -8.81 -12.63
C GLN A 281 22.24 -8.08 -12.83
N LYS A 282 22.12 -6.82 -12.40
CA LYS A 282 20.92 -6.01 -12.70
C LYS A 282 20.66 -5.85 -14.20
N GLN A 283 21.71 -5.70 -15.02
CA GLN A 283 21.60 -5.60 -16.46
C GLN A 283 21.19 -6.93 -17.11
N LYS A 284 21.61 -8.06 -16.56
CA LYS A 284 21.12 -9.39 -16.97
C LYS A 284 19.64 -9.55 -16.65
N PHE A 285 19.20 -9.20 -15.43
CA PHE A 285 17.81 -9.20 -15.03
C PHE A 285 16.90 -8.45 -16.02
N ALA A 286 17.34 -7.29 -16.46
CA ALA A 286 16.56 -6.48 -17.42
C ALA A 286 16.35 -7.14 -18.79
N LYS A 287 17.10 -8.19 -19.09
CA LYS A 287 17.02 -8.95 -20.34
C LYS A 287 16.30 -10.29 -20.20
N LEU A 288 15.92 -10.69 -18.98
CA LEU A 288 15.20 -11.94 -18.74
C LEU A 288 13.92 -12.02 -19.58
N THR A 289 13.69 -13.20 -20.12
CA THR A 289 12.48 -13.57 -20.85
C THR A 289 11.79 -14.76 -20.21
N GLY A 290 10.58 -15.08 -20.62
CA GLY A 290 9.90 -16.28 -20.13
C GLY A 290 10.60 -17.58 -20.56
N ASP A 291 11.39 -17.55 -21.63
CA ASP A 291 12.11 -18.71 -22.17
C ASP A 291 13.32 -19.09 -21.29
N ASP A 292 13.86 -18.15 -20.52
CA ASP A 292 14.95 -18.41 -19.55
C ASP A 292 14.48 -19.26 -18.36
N VAL A 293 13.17 -19.49 -18.23
CA VAL A 293 12.57 -20.36 -17.22
C VAL A 293 12.27 -21.73 -17.87
N GLU A 294 13.17 -22.69 -17.73
CA GLU A 294 12.96 -24.05 -18.27
C GLU A 294 11.92 -24.85 -17.48
N ALA A 295 11.70 -24.50 -16.20
CA ALA A 295 10.73 -25.19 -15.34
C ALA A 295 9.32 -25.16 -15.93
N THR A 296 8.61 -26.27 -15.79
CA THR A 296 7.19 -26.43 -16.16
C THR A 296 6.27 -26.40 -14.94
N GLN A 297 6.84 -26.55 -13.74
CA GLN A 297 6.13 -26.51 -12.46
C GLN A 297 6.81 -25.56 -11.50
N LEU A 298 6.03 -25.01 -10.57
CA LEU A 298 6.45 -24.20 -9.43
C LEU A 298 5.76 -24.75 -8.17
N ALA A 299 6.55 -25.11 -7.18
CA ALA A 299 6.11 -25.76 -5.94
C ALA A 299 5.28 -27.04 -6.16
N GLY A 300 5.36 -27.65 -7.35
CA GLY A 300 4.63 -28.86 -7.72
C GLY A 300 3.34 -28.62 -8.51
N GLU A 301 2.95 -27.36 -8.73
CA GLU A 301 1.86 -26.96 -9.61
C GLU A 301 2.35 -26.61 -11.02
N ASP A 302 1.55 -26.88 -12.03
CA ASP A 302 1.86 -26.51 -13.41
C ASP A 302 1.89 -24.97 -13.58
N ILE A 303 2.95 -24.46 -14.20
CA ILE A 303 3.11 -23.04 -14.50
C ILE A 303 2.07 -22.61 -15.54
N THR A 304 1.29 -21.60 -15.21
CA THR A 304 0.25 -21.02 -16.07
C THR A 304 0.74 -19.82 -16.88
N ALA A 305 1.72 -19.06 -16.36
CA ALA A 305 2.31 -17.93 -17.08
C ALA A 305 3.75 -17.62 -16.63
N LYS A 306 4.54 -17.09 -17.57
CA LYS A 306 5.89 -16.56 -17.38
C LYS A 306 5.92 -15.16 -18.00
N LEU A 307 5.85 -14.12 -17.17
CA LEU A 307 5.58 -12.76 -17.61
C LEU A 307 6.83 -11.87 -17.48
N THR A 308 7.13 -11.13 -18.51
CA THR A 308 8.14 -10.04 -18.55
C THR A 308 7.51 -8.69 -18.83
N GLU A 309 6.21 -8.69 -19.12
CA GLU A 309 5.36 -7.51 -19.28
C GLU A 309 4.12 -7.62 -18.40
N ALA A 310 3.66 -6.51 -17.86
CA ALA A 310 2.49 -6.49 -16.99
C ALA A 310 1.20 -6.63 -17.82
N PRO A 311 0.26 -7.53 -17.44
CA PRO A 311 -0.95 -7.80 -18.24
C PRO A 311 -1.85 -6.57 -18.44
N GLY A 312 -1.87 -5.64 -17.48
CA GLY A 312 -2.81 -4.52 -17.49
C GLY A 312 -2.43 -3.38 -18.46
N ASN A 313 -1.14 -3.22 -18.78
CA ASN A 313 -0.69 -2.11 -19.63
C ASN A 313 0.45 -2.48 -20.62
N HIS A 314 0.82 -3.76 -20.69
CA HIS A 314 1.89 -4.29 -21.54
C HIS A 314 3.27 -3.62 -21.33
N ALA A 315 3.45 -2.95 -20.20
CA ALA A 315 4.73 -2.34 -19.86
C ALA A 315 5.70 -3.39 -19.30
N LYS A 316 6.98 -3.25 -19.67
CA LYS A 316 8.03 -4.15 -19.17
C LYS A 316 8.15 -4.05 -17.65
N ILE A 317 8.20 -5.20 -17.00
CA ILE A 317 8.35 -5.29 -15.54
C ILE A 317 9.81 -5.14 -15.08
N GLY A 318 10.75 -5.26 -16.01
CA GLY A 318 12.19 -5.19 -15.71
C GLY A 318 12.69 -6.38 -14.88
N GLY A 319 12.05 -7.52 -15.04
CA GLY A 319 12.29 -8.77 -14.35
C GLY A 319 11.33 -9.84 -14.85
N LEU A 320 11.02 -10.80 -14.01
CA LEU A 320 10.21 -11.96 -14.34
C LEU A 320 9.13 -12.18 -13.27
N LYS A 321 7.90 -12.55 -13.70
CA LYS A 321 6.88 -13.12 -12.82
C LYS A 321 6.47 -14.49 -13.35
N VAL A 322 6.43 -15.49 -12.49
CA VAL A 322 5.96 -16.85 -12.80
C VAL A 322 4.75 -17.15 -11.93
N THR A 323 3.70 -17.66 -12.54
CA THR A 323 2.43 -17.94 -11.85
C THR A 323 1.99 -19.39 -12.09
N THR A 324 1.33 -19.95 -11.09
CA THR A 324 0.53 -21.18 -11.17
C THR A 324 -0.91 -20.83 -10.79
N LYS A 325 -1.71 -21.80 -10.41
CA LYS A 325 -3.07 -21.58 -9.91
C LYS A 325 -3.06 -20.95 -8.51
N ASP A 326 -2.24 -21.47 -7.60
CA ASP A 326 -2.26 -21.09 -6.18
C ASP A 326 -0.90 -20.52 -5.69
N ASN A 327 0.12 -20.48 -6.56
CA ASN A 327 1.46 -20.00 -6.24
C ASN A 327 1.98 -19.02 -7.29
N TRP A 328 2.80 -18.06 -6.86
CA TRP A 328 3.55 -17.23 -7.79
C TRP A 328 4.83 -16.67 -7.13
N PHE A 329 5.79 -16.32 -7.96
CA PHE A 329 6.87 -15.42 -7.58
C PHE A 329 7.09 -14.33 -8.63
N ALA A 330 7.67 -13.20 -8.18
CA ALA A 330 8.19 -12.17 -9.06
C ALA A 330 9.60 -11.77 -8.60
N ALA A 331 10.54 -11.75 -9.53
CA ALA A 331 11.92 -11.35 -9.27
C ALA A 331 12.27 -10.10 -10.09
N ARG A 332 12.81 -9.08 -9.44
CA ARG A 332 13.18 -7.81 -10.09
C ARG A 332 14.32 -7.10 -9.38
N PRO A 333 15.20 -6.38 -10.12
CA PRO A 333 16.21 -5.54 -9.49
C PRO A 333 15.59 -4.31 -8.83
N SER A 334 16.20 -3.85 -7.74
CA SER A 334 15.87 -2.55 -7.16
C SER A 334 16.37 -1.41 -8.05
N GLY A 335 15.55 -0.38 -8.26
CA GLY A 335 15.95 0.82 -9.00
C GLY A 335 16.94 1.70 -8.25
N THR A 336 16.94 1.66 -6.92
CA THR A 336 17.68 2.58 -6.05
C THR A 336 18.81 1.93 -5.25
N GLU A 337 18.72 0.62 -5.01
CA GLU A 337 19.67 -0.14 -4.16
C GLU A 337 20.36 -1.25 -4.96
N ASN A 338 21.51 -1.71 -4.50
CA ASN A 338 22.25 -2.82 -5.11
C ASN A 338 21.74 -4.17 -4.62
N ILE A 339 20.43 -4.40 -4.80
CA ILE A 339 19.74 -5.64 -4.46
C ILE A 339 18.80 -6.03 -5.60
N TYR A 340 18.46 -7.31 -5.68
CA TYR A 340 17.22 -7.76 -6.31
C TYR A 340 16.24 -8.22 -5.25
N LYS A 341 14.97 -8.16 -5.59
CA LYS A 341 13.86 -8.53 -4.72
C LYS A 341 13.11 -9.68 -5.33
N VAL A 342 12.90 -10.72 -4.53
CA VAL A 342 11.98 -11.82 -4.85
C VAL A 342 10.75 -11.65 -3.98
N TYR A 343 9.61 -11.55 -4.62
CA TYR A 343 8.29 -11.57 -3.98
C TYR A 343 7.68 -12.91 -4.29
N ALA A 344 7.06 -13.53 -3.31
CA ALA A 344 6.38 -14.81 -3.49
C ALA A 344 5.10 -14.88 -2.66
N GLU A 345 4.13 -15.63 -3.15
CA GLU A 345 2.89 -15.92 -2.46
C GLU A 345 2.45 -17.36 -2.76
N SER A 346 1.86 -17.98 -1.74
CA SER A 346 1.20 -19.27 -1.83
C SER A 346 -0.14 -19.24 -1.12
N PHE A 347 -1.15 -19.92 -1.68
CA PHE A 347 -2.44 -20.18 -1.04
C PHE A 347 -2.57 -21.60 -0.54
N GLU A 348 -1.48 -22.38 -0.56
CA GLU A 348 -1.50 -23.78 -0.11
C GLU A 348 -1.04 -23.93 1.34
N SER A 349 0.17 -23.43 1.65
CA SER A 349 0.74 -23.47 3.01
C SER A 349 2.01 -22.62 3.12
N PRO A 350 2.49 -22.34 4.36
CA PRO A 350 3.81 -21.72 4.59
C PRO A 350 4.96 -22.52 3.98
N GLU A 351 4.89 -23.86 4.01
CA GLU A 351 5.92 -24.75 3.46
C GLU A 351 5.93 -24.67 1.91
N ALA A 352 4.76 -24.54 1.29
CA ALA A 352 4.66 -24.29 -0.15
C ALA A 352 5.28 -22.93 -0.53
N LEU A 353 5.04 -21.88 0.26
CA LEU A 353 5.69 -20.58 0.07
C LEU A 353 7.22 -20.68 0.15
N ASP A 354 7.75 -21.39 1.14
CA ASP A 354 9.21 -21.57 1.28
C ASP A 354 9.78 -22.35 0.07
N LYS A 355 9.04 -23.31 -0.47
CA LYS A 355 9.40 -24.04 -1.70
C LYS A 355 9.38 -23.10 -2.93
N VAL A 356 8.33 -22.27 -3.08
CA VAL A 356 8.27 -21.24 -4.13
C VAL A 356 9.49 -20.32 -4.08
N LEU A 357 9.88 -19.87 -2.90
CA LEU A 357 11.05 -18.99 -2.72
C LEU A 357 12.37 -19.68 -3.09
N ALA A 358 12.53 -20.96 -2.71
CA ALA A 358 13.72 -21.74 -3.06
C ALA A 358 13.83 -21.92 -4.58
N GLU A 359 12.76 -22.35 -5.23
CA GLU A 359 12.71 -22.54 -6.69
C GLU A 359 12.86 -21.21 -7.45
N ALA A 360 12.29 -20.11 -6.94
CA ALA A 360 12.50 -18.77 -7.51
C ALA A 360 13.97 -18.35 -7.45
N THR A 361 14.66 -18.64 -6.35
CA THR A 361 16.07 -18.35 -6.20
C THR A 361 16.92 -19.15 -7.20
N GLU A 362 16.64 -20.43 -7.38
CA GLU A 362 17.33 -21.27 -8.37
C GLU A 362 17.15 -20.76 -9.81
N VAL A 363 15.93 -20.34 -10.18
CA VAL A 363 15.65 -19.73 -11.49
C VAL A 363 16.48 -18.45 -11.69
N VAL A 364 16.48 -17.60 -10.67
CA VAL A 364 17.23 -16.33 -10.72
C VAL A 364 18.72 -16.57 -10.80
N ASP A 365 19.28 -17.43 -9.95
CA ASP A 365 20.72 -17.72 -9.91
C ASP A 365 21.21 -18.33 -11.23
N LYS A 366 20.43 -19.24 -11.84
CA LYS A 366 20.73 -19.81 -13.14
C LYS A 366 20.80 -18.72 -14.22
N ALA A 367 19.79 -17.87 -14.29
CA ALA A 367 19.72 -16.77 -15.25
C ALA A 367 20.80 -15.70 -15.05
N LEU A 368 21.32 -15.55 -13.83
CA LEU A 368 22.43 -14.61 -13.55
C LEU A 368 23.83 -15.23 -13.80
N ALA A 369 23.94 -16.57 -13.84
CA ALA A 369 25.19 -17.27 -14.10
C ALA A 369 25.57 -17.27 -15.59
N GLU A 370 24.58 -17.28 -16.49
CA GLU A 370 24.73 -17.15 -17.95
C GLU A 370 25.04 -15.69 -18.36
#